data_79fd855c5ec30187890f191b675e902e
#
_entry.id   79fd855c5ec30187890f191b675e902e
#
_cell.length_a   1.000
_cell.length_b   1.000
_cell.length_c   1.000
_cell.angle_alpha   90.00
_cell.angle_beta   90.00
_cell.angle_gamma   90.00
#
_symmetry.space_group_name_H-M   'P 1'
#
loop_
_entity.id
_entity.type
_entity.pdbx_description
1 polymer ?
#
loop_
_entity_poly.entity_id
_entity_poly.type
_entity_poly.pdbx_seq_one_letter_code
_entity_poly.pdbx_strand_id
1 'polypeptide(L)'
;MKCVDLIYKDLYRVGGGNLIRSYFTFPGFKYLCVFRLIQSFKEVWYLKPIVFFLKVKLIMMQRKYGILIPARCTIGEGFFIGHWGTIVVNEKVKIGRNVNISQGVTIGQLNRGKRMGTPVIGNEVYIGPGAKILGNIVVGNNVAIGANAVVLDDVPDNVCVAGIPEKIVSMNGSDGYVNRKV
;
A
#
# COMPACT_ATOMS: atom_id res chain seq x y z
N MET A 1 -5.99 1.63 21.47
CA MET A 1 -7.02 2.34 20.68
C MET A 1 -6.64 2.50 19.22
N LYS A 2 -5.52 3.15 18.87
CA LYS A 2 -5.13 3.36 17.44
C LYS A 2 -5.06 2.08 16.56
N CYS A 3 -4.60 0.94 17.08
CA CYS A 3 -4.45 -0.28 16.27
C CYS A 3 -5.79 -0.85 15.81
N VAL A 4 -6.72 -0.97 16.72
CA VAL A 4 -8.06 -1.52 16.45
C VAL A 4 -8.80 -0.62 15.46
N ASP A 5 -8.72 0.70 15.64
CA ASP A 5 -9.31 1.68 14.74
C ASP A 5 -8.76 1.55 13.31
N LEU A 6 -7.43 1.43 13.15
CA LEU A 6 -6.80 1.23 11.83
C LEU A 6 -7.26 -0.09 11.17
N ILE A 7 -7.37 -1.17 11.94
CA ILE A 7 -7.86 -2.46 11.43
C ILE A 7 -9.31 -2.34 10.96
N TYR A 8 -10.18 -1.64 11.70
CA TYR A 8 -11.57 -1.44 11.28
C TYR A 8 -11.71 -0.54 10.06
N LYS A 9 -10.85 0.48 9.91
CA LYS A 9 -10.77 1.31 8.71
C LYS A 9 -10.32 0.49 7.49
N ASP A 10 -9.30 -0.35 7.65
CA ASP A 10 -8.88 -1.27 6.59
C ASP A 10 -9.98 -2.32 6.28
N LEU A 11 -10.73 -2.79 7.30
CA LEU A 11 -11.88 -3.68 7.13
C LEU A 11 -13.01 -3.04 6.32
N TYR A 12 -13.32 -1.77 6.60
CA TYR A 12 -14.34 -1.04 5.86
C TYR A 12 -14.02 -0.98 4.36
N ARG A 13 -12.74 -0.86 4.00
CA ARG A 13 -12.26 -0.85 2.62
C ARG A 13 -12.49 -2.17 1.87
N VAL A 14 -12.37 -3.32 2.55
CA VAL A 14 -12.64 -4.64 1.94
C VAL A 14 -14.13 -5.00 1.86
N GLY A 15 -15.01 -4.10 2.26
CA GLY A 15 -16.44 -4.35 2.22
C GLY A 15 -17.12 -4.28 3.57
N GLY A 16 -16.38 -4.07 4.65
CA GLY A 16 -16.91 -4.09 6.02
C GLY A 16 -17.34 -5.49 6.45
N GLY A 17 -18.26 -5.54 7.41
CA GLY A 17 -18.86 -6.79 7.88
C GLY A 17 -18.07 -7.46 9.00
N ASN A 18 -18.14 -8.78 9.07
CA ASN A 18 -17.54 -9.55 10.17
C ASN A 18 -16.02 -9.63 10.04
N LEU A 19 -15.30 -9.12 11.06
CA LEU A 19 -13.84 -9.10 11.11
C LEU A 19 -13.22 -10.49 10.95
N ILE A 20 -13.77 -11.49 11.64
CA ILE A 20 -13.25 -12.87 11.62
C ILE A 20 -13.39 -13.46 10.22
N ARG A 21 -14.57 -13.33 9.62
CA ARG A 21 -14.82 -13.81 8.25
C ARG A 21 -13.86 -13.12 7.27
N SER A 22 -13.73 -11.80 7.33
CA SER A 22 -12.85 -11.04 6.43
C SER A 22 -11.38 -11.43 6.60
N TYR A 23 -10.93 -11.68 7.84
CA TYR A 23 -9.57 -12.14 8.12
C TYR A 23 -9.24 -13.48 7.43
N PHE A 24 -10.21 -14.39 7.34
CA PHE A 24 -9.99 -15.68 6.68
C PHE A 24 -10.23 -15.64 5.17
N THR A 25 -11.10 -14.75 4.69
CA THR A 25 -11.48 -14.67 3.28
C THR A 25 -10.51 -13.82 2.44
N PHE A 26 -9.99 -12.71 3.00
CA PHE A 26 -9.17 -11.76 2.25
C PHE A 26 -7.70 -11.79 2.69
N PRO A 27 -6.79 -12.44 1.93
CA PRO A 27 -5.36 -12.50 2.26
C PRO A 27 -4.70 -11.14 2.44
N GLY A 28 -5.07 -10.13 1.63
CA GLY A 28 -4.58 -8.76 1.77
C GLY A 28 -4.96 -8.14 3.11
N PHE A 29 -6.22 -8.27 3.52
CA PHE A 29 -6.68 -7.79 4.83
C PHE A 29 -6.03 -8.55 5.99
N LYS A 30 -5.92 -9.88 5.87
CA LYS A 30 -5.20 -10.71 6.85
C LYS A 30 -3.74 -10.25 7.04
N TYR A 31 -3.06 -9.91 5.95
CA TYR A 31 -1.72 -9.34 5.96
C TYR A 31 -1.69 -8.01 6.73
N LEU A 32 -2.63 -7.12 6.42
CA LEU A 32 -2.73 -5.81 7.06
C LEU A 32 -2.99 -5.91 8.56
N CYS A 33 -3.82 -6.84 9.03
CA CYS A 33 -4.02 -7.05 10.46
C CYS A 33 -2.71 -7.32 11.20
N VAL A 34 -1.86 -8.23 10.67
CA VAL A 34 -0.55 -8.54 11.28
C VAL A 34 0.39 -7.33 11.18
N PHE A 35 0.40 -6.64 10.04
CA PHE A 35 1.18 -5.44 9.83
C PHE A 35 0.83 -4.33 10.84
N ARG A 36 -0.47 -4.02 11.04
CA ARG A 36 -0.95 -3.01 11.99
C ARG A 36 -0.59 -3.35 13.43
N LEU A 37 -0.70 -4.62 13.82
CA LEU A 37 -0.28 -5.07 15.16
C LEU A 37 1.21 -4.83 15.40
N ILE A 38 2.07 -5.17 14.43
CA ILE A 38 3.51 -4.91 14.53
C ILE A 38 3.78 -3.41 14.68
N GLN A 39 3.16 -2.58 13.83
CA GLN A 39 3.36 -1.13 13.88
C GLN A 39 2.94 -0.53 15.22
N SER A 40 1.87 -1.02 15.81
CA SER A 40 1.34 -0.50 17.08
C SER A 40 2.14 -0.95 18.30
N PHE A 41 2.72 -2.15 18.26
CA PHE A 41 3.37 -2.76 19.41
C PHE A 41 4.88 -2.61 19.42
N LYS A 42 5.50 -2.23 18.30
CA LYS A 42 6.97 -2.20 18.14
C LYS A 42 7.69 -1.31 19.17
N GLU A 43 7.06 -0.24 19.64
CA GLU A 43 7.63 0.70 20.60
C GLU A 43 7.35 0.31 22.07
N VAL A 44 6.52 -0.71 22.29
CA VAL A 44 6.13 -1.17 23.63
C VAL A 44 7.09 -2.27 24.07
N TRP A 45 7.97 -1.98 25.02
CA TRP A 45 9.10 -2.83 25.38
C TRP A 45 8.70 -4.24 25.85
N TYR A 46 7.64 -4.36 26.66
CA TYR A 46 7.16 -5.66 27.19
C TYR A 46 6.43 -6.50 26.11
N LEU A 47 6.07 -5.92 24.98
CA LEU A 47 5.48 -6.63 23.83
C LEU A 47 6.52 -7.11 22.82
N LYS A 48 7.82 -6.86 23.02
CA LYS A 48 8.89 -7.30 22.12
C LYS A 48 8.83 -8.78 21.72
N PRO A 49 8.57 -9.74 22.64
CA PRO A 49 8.42 -11.15 22.27
C PRO A 49 7.24 -11.37 21.31
N ILE A 50 6.09 -10.75 21.55
CA ILE A 50 4.90 -10.85 20.67
C ILE A 50 5.23 -10.25 19.29
N VAL A 51 5.88 -9.09 19.26
CA VAL A 51 6.31 -8.44 18.00
C VAL A 51 7.27 -9.34 17.23
N PHE A 52 8.16 -10.07 17.89
CA PHE A 52 9.05 -11.03 17.25
C PHE A 52 8.25 -12.13 16.52
N PHE A 53 7.30 -12.78 17.19
CA PHE A 53 6.45 -13.79 16.57
C PHE A 53 5.56 -13.23 15.45
N LEU A 54 5.03 -12.02 15.62
CA LEU A 54 4.28 -11.35 14.56
C LEU A 54 5.14 -11.05 13.33
N LYS A 55 6.41 -10.67 13.51
CA LYS A 55 7.35 -10.47 12.39
C LYS A 55 7.65 -11.79 11.67
N VAL A 56 7.87 -12.88 12.40
CA VAL A 56 8.05 -14.21 11.80
C VAL A 56 6.80 -14.58 10.99
N LYS A 57 5.61 -14.42 11.57
CA LYS A 57 4.34 -14.63 10.87
C LYS A 57 4.23 -13.77 9.61
N LEU A 58 4.59 -12.49 9.68
CA LEU A 58 4.56 -11.58 8.53
C LEU A 58 5.47 -12.09 7.41
N ILE A 59 6.70 -12.53 7.73
CA ILE A 59 7.65 -13.10 6.75
C ILE A 59 7.07 -14.35 6.09
N MET A 60 6.43 -15.24 6.86
CA MET A 60 5.76 -16.41 6.29
C MET A 60 4.63 -16.03 5.34
N MET A 61 3.86 -14.99 5.71
CA MET A 61 2.77 -14.46 4.86
C MET A 61 3.31 -13.78 3.60
N GLN A 62 4.45 -13.07 3.67
CA GLN A 62 5.14 -12.49 2.52
C GLN A 62 5.47 -13.55 1.48
N ARG A 63 6.04 -14.67 1.93
CA ARG A 63 6.37 -15.80 1.04
C ARG A 63 5.13 -16.49 0.48
N LYS A 64 4.10 -16.70 1.33
CA LYS A 64 2.86 -17.39 0.95
C LYS A 64 2.02 -16.62 -0.06
N TYR A 65 1.89 -15.30 0.12
CA TYR A 65 1.00 -14.46 -0.67
C TYR A 65 1.73 -13.61 -1.72
N GLY A 66 3.06 -13.62 -1.74
CA GLY A 66 3.83 -12.76 -2.64
C GLY A 66 3.62 -11.26 -2.35
N ILE A 67 3.43 -10.88 -1.07
CA ILE A 67 3.25 -9.49 -0.63
C ILE A 67 4.47 -9.09 0.19
N LEU A 68 5.41 -8.37 -0.41
CA LEU A 68 6.60 -7.86 0.27
C LEU A 68 6.40 -6.39 0.63
N ILE A 69 5.74 -6.13 1.75
CA ILE A 69 5.59 -4.80 2.36
C ILE A 69 6.22 -4.84 3.75
N PRO A 70 7.45 -4.36 3.93
CA PRO A 70 8.14 -4.39 5.23
C PRO A 70 7.37 -3.63 6.30
N ALA A 71 7.38 -4.13 7.54
CA ALA A 71 6.70 -3.49 8.68
C ALA A 71 7.26 -2.09 9.03
N ARG A 72 8.37 -1.68 8.42
CA ARG A 72 8.95 -0.33 8.55
C ARG A 72 8.26 0.71 7.66
N CYS A 73 7.56 0.29 6.60
CA CYS A 73 6.83 1.20 5.72
C CYS A 73 5.83 2.05 6.53
N THR A 74 5.73 3.32 6.18
CA THR A 74 4.68 4.19 6.73
C THR A 74 3.46 4.10 5.81
N ILE A 75 2.34 3.59 6.33
CA ILE A 75 1.10 3.40 5.57
C ILE A 75 -0.06 4.00 6.36
N GLY A 76 -0.76 4.94 5.73
CA GLY A 76 -1.96 5.57 6.26
C GLY A 76 -3.12 4.58 6.47
N GLU A 77 -4.21 5.08 7.01
CA GLU A 77 -5.44 4.33 7.25
C GLU A 77 -6.19 3.99 5.96
N GLY A 78 -7.05 2.98 5.98
CA GLY A 78 -7.85 2.61 4.81
C GLY A 78 -7.00 2.06 3.66
N PHE A 79 -5.88 1.41 3.94
CA PHE A 79 -5.08 0.77 2.91
C PHE A 79 -5.74 -0.50 2.41
N PHE A 80 -5.83 -0.67 1.10
CA PHE A 80 -6.54 -1.79 0.49
C PHE A 80 -5.64 -2.59 -0.46
N ILE A 81 -5.48 -3.89 -0.18
CA ILE A 81 -4.82 -4.85 -1.04
C ILE A 81 -5.91 -5.73 -1.65
N GLY A 82 -6.36 -5.38 -2.87
CA GLY A 82 -7.48 -6.07 -3.52
C GLY A 82 -7.12 -7.48 -3.98
N HIS A 83 -5.96 -7.63 -4.59
CA HIS A 83 -5.42 -8.90 -5.05
C HIS A 83 -3.98 -9.05 -4.57
N TRP A 84 -3.59 -10.27 -4.25
CA TRP A 84 -2.24 -10.58 -3.79
C TRP A 84 -1.40 -11.17 -4.93
N GLY A 85 -0.09 -11.18 -4.74
CA GLY A 85 0.89 -11.70 -5.69
C GLY A 85 1.83 -10.64 -6.23
N THR A 86 3.13 -10.90 -6.06
CA THR A 86 4.23 -10.07 -6.57
C THR A 86 4.14 -8.57 -6.25
N ILE A 87 3.58 -8.21 -5.08
CA ILE A 87 3.60 -6.83 -4.58
C ILE A 87 4.92 -6.60 -3.85
N VAL A 88 5.68 -5.59 -4.28
CA VAL A 88 6.96 -5.24 -3.68
C VAL A 88 6.99 -3.75 -3.34
N VAL A 89 7.18 -3.43 -2.06
CA VAL A 89 7.28 -2.05 -1.57
C VAL A 89 8.59 -1.89 -0.80
N ASN A 90 9.38 -0.87 -1.14
CA ASN A 90 10.60 -0.56 -0.41
C ASN A 90 10.27 -0.02 1.00
N GLU A 91 11.08 -0.37 2.00
CA GLU A 91 10.83 -0.03 3.41
C GLU A 91 10.77 1.47 3.73
N LYS A 92 11.37 2.32 2.88
CA LYS A 92 11.42 3.77 3.05
C LYS A 92 10.23 4.50 2.40
N VAL A 93 9.39 3.79 1.66
CA VAL A 93 8.21 4.36 1.00
C VAL A 93 7.21 4.85 2.04
N LYS A 94 6.62 6.01 1.76
CA LYS A 94 5.52 6.58 2.53
C LYS A 94 4.26 6.52 1.68
N ILE A 95 3.18 6.00 2.25
CA ILE A 95 1.88 5.85 1.59
C ILE A 95 0.82 6.54 2.44
N GLY A 96 0.02 7.38 1.81
CA GLY A 96 -1.08 8.10 2.44
C GLY A 96 -2.28 7.21 2.79
N ARG A 97 -3.41 7.84 3.07
CA ARG A 97 -4.67 7.16 3.41
C ARG A 97 -5.45 6.75 2.17
N ASN A 98 -6.34 5.76 2.32
CA ASN A 98 -7.26 5.30 1.27
C ASN A 98 -6.55 4.89 -0.04
N VAL A 99 -5.39 4.27 0.05
CA VAL A 99 -4.64 3.83 -1.13
C VAL A 99 -4.99 2.38 -1.47
N ASN A 100 -5.31 2.14 -2.75
CA ASN A 100 -5.51 0.81 -3.32
C ASN A 100 -4.25 0.34 -4.02
N ILE A 101 -3.81 -0.87 -3.72
CA ILE A 101 -2.70 -1.51 -4.42
C ILE A 101 -3.13 -2.86 -5.01
N SER A 102 -2.79 -3.08 -6.27
CA SER A 102 -3.11 -4.31 -6.99
C SER A 102 -1.89 -5.25 -7.09
N GLN A 103 -2.10 -6.47 -7.56
CA GLN A 103 -1.03 -7.45 -7.78
C GLN A 103 0.01 -6.94 -8.79
N GLY A 104 1.25 -7.42 -8.67
CA GLY A 104 2.35 -7.09 -9.59
C GLY A 104 2.95 -5.70 -9.41
N VAL A 105 2.44 -4.89 -8.47
CA VAL A 105 2.93 -3.53 -8.23
C VAL A 105 4.30 -3.54 -7.57
N THR A 106 5.18 -2.66 -8.05
CA THR A 106 6.45 -2.36 -7.41
C THR A 106 6.53 -0.89 -7.06
N ILE A 107 6.77 -0.56 -5.78
CA ILE A 107 7.10 0.80 -5.33
C ILE A 107 8.52 0.75 -4.79
N GLY A 108 9.47 1.25 -5.58
CA GLY A 108 10.89 0.95 -5.41
C GLY A 108 11.81 2.15 -5.37
N GLN A 109 13.04 1.89 -4.94
CA GLN A 109 14.11 2.86 -4.90
C GLN A 109 14.87 2.88 -6.23
N LEU A 110 15.25 4.08 -6.69
CA LEU A 110 16.35 4.26 -7.63
C LEU A 110 17.65 4.55 -6.87
N ASN A 111 18.73 3.87 -7.28
CA ASN A 111 20.01 3.94 -6.58
C ASN A 111 20.99 4.95 -7.21
N ARG A 112 20.62 5.58 -8.33
CA ARG A 112 21.45 6.53 -9.06
C ARG A 112 20.62 7.50 -9.89
N GLY A 113 21.26 8.59 -10.35
CA GLY A 113 20.63 9.62 -11.15
C GLY A 113 19.92 10.70 -10.33
N LYS A 114 19.30 11.66 -11.01
CA LYS A 114 18.63 12.82 -10.37
C LYS A 114 17.47 12.44 -9.44
N ARG A 115 16.81 11.34 -9.71
CA ARG A 115 15.67 10.81 -8.95
C ARG A 115 16.09 9.68 -7.97
N MET A 116 17.34 9.68 -7.49
CA MET A 116 17.79 8.72 -6.47
C MET A 116 16.96 8.86 -5.20
N GLY A 117 16.39 7.74 -4.72
CA GLY A 117 15.54 7.71 -3.52
C GLY A 117 14.29 6.87 -3.73
N THR A 118 13.28 7.07 -2.89
CA THR A 118 12.05 6.29 -2.83
C THR A 118 10.81 7.18 -2.99
N PRO A 119 9.72 6.65 -3.57
CA PRO A 119 8.50 7.41 -3.78
C PRO A 119 7.77 7.79 -2.49
N VAL A 120 7.05 8.89 -2.57
CA VAL A 120 5.99 9.28 -1.61
C VAL A 120 4.66 9.22 -2.36
N ILE A 121 3.71 8.45 -1.82
CA ILE A 121 2.37 8.28 -2.38
C ILE A 121 1.38 9.08 -1.54
N GLY A 122 0.59 9.93 -2.16
CA GLY A 122 -0.45 10.73 -1.53
C GLY A 122 -1.66 9.93 -1.07
N ASN A 123 -2.74 10.62 -0.82
CA ASN A 123 -4.00 10.04 -0.36
C ASN A 123 -4.90 9.68 -1.54
N GLU A 124 -5.78 8.68 -1.33
CA GLU A 124 -6.81 8.32 -2.31
C GLU A 124 -6.23 7.91 -3.67
N VAL A 125 -5.09 7.21 -3.64
CA VAL A 125 -4.39 6.78 -4.86
C VAL A 125 -4.79 5.35 -5.21
N TYR A 126 -5.17 5.13 -6.48
CA TYR A 126 -5.33 3.81 -7.06
C TYR A 126 -4.07 3.41 -7.83
N ILE A 127 -3.50 2.25 -7.51
CA ILE A 127 -2.32 1.70 -8.19
C ILE A 127 -2.72 0.42 -8.91
N GLY A 128 -2.86 0.51 -10.22
CA GLY A 128 -3.31 -0.56 -11.08
C GLY A 128 -2.33 -1.74 -11.15
N PRO A 129 -2.80 -2.91 -11.60
CA PRO A 129 -2.00 -4.13 -11.67
C PRO A 129 -0.71 -3.94 -12.48
N GLY A 130 0.40 -4.45 -11.95
CA GLY A 130 1.67 -4.42 -12.65
C GLY A 130 2.40 -3.08 -12.66
N ALA A 131 1.82 -1.98 -12.16
CA ALA A 131 2.46 -0.65 -12.16
C ALA A 131 3.79 -0.63 -11.41
N LYS A 132 4.75 0.17 -11.90
CA LYS A 132 6.07 0.39 -11.32
C LYS A 132 6.24 1.86 -11.00
N ILE A 133 6.45 2.19 -9.74
CA ILE A 133 6.63 3.56 -9.25
C ILE A 133 8.02 3.62 -8.63
N LEU A 134 8.94 4.36 -9.25
CA LEU A 134 10.35 4.25 -8.92
C LEU A 134 11.00 5.61 -8.72
N GLY A 135 11.88 5.70 -7.72
CA GLY A 135 12.71 6.87 -7.49
C GLY A 135 12.13 7.88 -6.49
N ASN A 136 12.86 8.95 -6.26
CA ASN A 136 12.45 10.05 -5.38
C ASN A 136 11.45 10.95 -6.11
N ILE A 137 10.20 10.48 -6.16
CA ILE A 137 9.07 11.17 -6.80
C ILE A 137 7.90 11.28 -5.84
N VAL A 138 7.02 12.21 -6.11
CA VAL A 138 5.77 12.42 -5.37
C VAL A 138 4.59 12.10 -6.28
N VAL A 139 3.79 11.14 -5.87
CA VAL A 139 2.46 10.92 -6.45
C VAL A 139 1.46 11.68 -5.59
N GLY A 140 0.75 12.60 -6.19
CA GLY A 140 -0.23 13.47 -5.53
C GLY A 140 -1.44 12.72 -4.97
N ASN A 141 -2.44 13.50 -4.55
CA ASN A 141 -3.70 12.98 -4.03
C ASN A 141 -4.71 12.74 -5.15
N ASN A 142 -5.64 11.81 -4.90
CA ASN A 142 -6.69 11.47 -5.86
C ASN A 142 -6.13 11.15 -7.26
N VAL A 143 -5.13 10.25 -7.30
CA VAL A 143 -4.45 9.83 -8.54
C VAL A 143 -4.82 8.39 -8.87
N ALA A 144 -5.08 8.12 -10.16
CA ALA A 144 -5.16 6.75 -10.67
C ALA A 144 -3.94 6.42 -11.55
N ILE A 145 -3.23 5.36 -11.20
CA ILE A 145 -2.12 4.82 -11.98
C ILE A 145 -2.61 3.59 -12.73
N GLY A 146 -2.58 3.67 -14.05
CA GLY A 146 -3.05 2.59 -14.93
C GLY A 146 -2.22 1.31 -14.83
N ALA A 147 -2.81 0.22 -15.29
CA ALA A 147 -2.14 -1.09 -15.30
C ALA A 147 -0.84 -1.02 -16.13
N ASN A 148 0.21 -1.67 -15.60
CA ASN A 148 1.56 -1.73 -16.19
C ASN A 148 2.21 -0.37 -16.49
N ALA A 149 1.71 0.73 -15.94
CA ALA A 149 2.37 2.03 -16.05
C ALA A 149 3.73 2.03 -15.34
N VAL A 150 4.70 2.72 -15.91
CA VAL A 150 6.02 2.95 -15.29
C VAL A 150 6.15 4.44 -14.97
N VAL A 151 6.02 4.76 -13.68
CA VAL A 151 6.00 6.12 -13.14
C VAL A 151 7.39 6.47 -12.63
N LEU A 152 8.02 7.46 -13.28
CA LEU A 152 9.39 7.90 -13.02
C LEU A 152 9.49 9.39 -12.67
N ASP A 153 8.41 10.15 -12.84
CA ASP A 153 8.31 11.56 -12.55
C ASP A 153 7.19 11.87 -11.54
N ASP A 154 7.17 13.12 -11.06
CA ASP A 154 6.14 13.57 -10.13
C ASP A 154 4.78 13.60 -10.82
N VAL A 155 3.76 13.10 -10.14
CA VAL A 155 2.38 13.07 -10.63
C VAL A 155 1.55 14.08 -9.85
N PRO A 156 0.93 15.07 -10.50
CA PRO A 156 0.09 16.05 -9.81
C PRO A 156 -1.19 15.43 -9.25
N ASP A 157 -1.91 16.18 -8.41
CA ASP A 157 -3.20 15.79 -7.86
C ASP A 157 -4.28 15.65 -8.95
N ASN A 158 -5.28 14.80 -8.70
CA ASN A 158 -6.52 14.69 -9.49
C ASN A 158 -6.33 14.24 -10.94
N VAL A 159 -5.32 13.43 -11.23
CA VAL A 159 -5.07 12.92 -12.59
C VAL A 159 -5.07 11.40 -12.68
N CYS A 160 -5.30 10.89 -13.88
CA CYS A 160 -4.98 9.51 -14.23
C CYS A 160 -3.72 9.50 -15.09
N VAL A 161 -2.79 8.60 -14.78
CA VAL A 161 -1.56 8.39 -15.57
C VAL A 161 -1.47 6.95 -16.04
N ALA A 162 -0.97 6.75 -17.25
CA ALA A 162 -0.76 5.42 -17.83
C ALA A 162 0.41 5.44 -18.83
N GLY A 163 0.91 4.26 -19.17
CA GLY A 163 1.95 4.09 -20.20
C GLY A 163 3.37 3.92 -19.66
N ILE A 164 4.33 3.79 -20.57
CA ILE A 164 5.76 3.58 -20.32
C ILE A 164 6.57 4.51 -21.24
N PRO A 165 7.17 5.61 -20.74
CA PRO A 165 6.92 6.20 -19.42
C PRO A 165 5.48 6.71 -19.29
N GLU A 166 5.07 7.03 -18.05
CA GLU A 166 3.73 7.52 -17.75
C GLU A 166 3.40 8.83 -18.46
N LYS A 167 2.13 8.97 -18.82
CA LYS A 167 1.55 10.21 -19.32
C LYS A 167 0.19 10.44 -18.67
N ILE A 168 -0.18 11.70 -18.47
CA ILE A 168 -1.52 12.04 -18.04
C ILE A 168 -2.49 11.68 -19.16
N VAL A 169 -3.46 10.82 -18.84
CA VAL A 169 -4.49 10.36 -19.79
C VAL A 169 -5.89 10.88 -19.45
N SER A 170 -6.09 11.37 -18.23
CA SER A 170 -7.36 11.94 -17.78
C SER A 170 -7.16 12.83 -16.55
N MET A 171 -8.09 13.76 -16.32
CA MET A 171 -8.15 14.64 -15.15
C MET A 171 -9.19 14.15 -14.11
N ASN A 172 -9.70 12.93 -14.22
CA ASN A 172 -10.74 12.40 -13.32
C ASN A 172 -10.19 11.77 -12.04
N GLY A 173 -8.87 11.75 -11.86
CA GLY A 173 -8.24 11.21 -10.67
C GLY A 173 -8.56 9.72 -10.43
N SER A 174 -8.72 9.35 -9.18
CA SER A 174 -9.03 7.98 -8.74
C SER A 174 -10.53 7.69 -8.59
N ASP A 175 -11.39 8.57 -9.08
CA ASP A 175 -12.84 8.39 -8.96
C ASP A 175 -13.30 7.08 -9.59
N GLY A 176 -14.18 6.37 -8.90
CA GLY A 176 -14.62 5.03 -9.28
C GLY A 176 -13.69 3.88 -8.91
N TYR A 177 -12.39 4.16 -8.66
CA TYR A 177 -11.41 3.15 -8.24
C TYR A 177 -11.23 3.08 -6.74
N VAL A 178 -11.19 4.22 -6.06
CA VAL A 178 -11.02 4.31 -4.61
C VAL A 178 -12.37 4.54 -3.96
N ASN A 179 -13.03 3.44 -3.59
CA ASN A 179 -14.35 3.44 -2.96
C ASN A 179 -14.25 3.24 -1.44
N ARG A 180 -15.32 3.60 -0.68
CA ARG A 180 -15.40 3.42 0.78
C ARG A 180 -14.24 4.11 1.52
N LYS A 181 -13.97 5.36 1.19
CA LYS A 181 -12.93 6.17 1.84
C LYS A 181 -13.22 6.36 3.33
N VAL A 182 -12.15 6.39 4.18
CA VAL A 182 -12.18 6.61 5.63
C VAL A 182 -11.40 7.86 6.00
#